data_8ac9b0349232da517065526784e91bd2
#
_entry.id   8ac9b0349232da517065526784e91bd2
#
_cell.length_a   1.000
_cell.length_b   1.000
_cell.length_c   1.000
_cell.angle_alpha   90.00
_cell.angle_beta   90.00
_cell.angle_gamma   90.00
#
_symmetry.space_group_name_H-M   'P 1'
#
loop_
_entity.id
_entity.type
_entity.pdbx_description
1 polymer ?
#
loop_
_entity_poly.entity_id
_entity_poly.type
_entity_poly.pdbx_seq_one_letter_code
_entity_poly.pdbx_strand_id
1 'polypeptide(L)'
;MATKIIFKRNFCSFLFILTLPFFGCQQNEAWIETLPKPWNLNKNEFSGIIQEFSERYPDFNDRLTQFSKWQVGKPYKIFCLGEEILPDLDPIFRMDVSDCTVHILTSLASIQSRNWDQAKSNLIKIHYKADIDGMNTPSYKKRWHFTSDRLLNNPSTKNITDSLIDEQNIERVELILNQKENGDEFLDLDWTKKVSIGYIPNNLIKNELLSKLPNIVGVAFIKKSYFKMGLAIAHEGMVIDNQEIIHASQEYEKTVRMNFLDYYFLEEGPRFDGVMFFTFHPLEE
;
A
#
# COMPACT_ATOMS: atom_id res chain seq x y z
N MET A 1 4.77 -76.14 -39.17
CA MET A 1 3.91 -75.46 -38.13
C MET A 1 4.78 -74.56 -37.32
N ALA A 2 4.73 -73.26 -37.55
CA ALA A 2 5.56 -72.28 -36.88
C ALA A 2 4.66 -71.43 -35.98
N THR A 3 4.90 -71.56 -34.68
CA THR A 3 4.12 -70.81 -33.62
C THR A 3 4.73 -69.44 -33.41
N LYS A 4 3.98 -68.37 -33.73
CA LYS A 4 4.34 -66.98 -33.45
C LYS A 4 4.07 -66.65 -31.99
N ILE A 5 5.11 -66.26 -31.26
CA ILE A 5 5.04 -65.71 -29.93
C ILE A 5 4.86 -64.20 -30.09
N ILE A 6 3.74 -63.66 -29.57
CA ILE A 6 3.45 -62.22 -29.54
C ILE A 6 3.91 -61.66 -28.17
N PHE A 7 4.93 -60.78 -28.20
CA PHE A 7 5.35 -60.00 -27.04
C PHE A 7 4.43 -58.78 -26.89
N LYS A 8 3.64 -58.74 -25.82
CA LYS A 8 2.92 -57.53 -25.37
C LYS A 8 3.89 -56.60 -24.65
N ARG A 9 4.22 -55.46 -25.25
CA ARG A 9 4.93 -54.35 -24.58
C ARG A 9 3.92 -53.58 -23.73
N ASN A 10 4.03 -53.69 -22.39
CA ASN A 10 3.35 -52.80 -21.46
C ASN A 10 4.07 -51.44 -21.45
N PHE A 11 3.39 -50.41 -21.96
CA PHE A 11 3.81 -49.01 -21.84
C PHE A 11 3.39 -48.52 -20.46
N CYS A 12 4.34 -48.41 -19.53
CA CYS A 12 4.12 -47.77 -18.25
C CYS A 12 4.26 -46.25 -18.46
N SER A 13 3.14 -45.54 -18.59
CA SER A 13 3.11 -44.06 -18.62
C SER A 13 3.42 -43.55 -17.25
N PHE A 14 4.63 -43.07 -17.04
CA PHE A 14 4.98 -42.28 -15.85
C PHE A 14 4.33 -40.91 -15.99
N LEU A 15 3.28 -40.69 -15.20
CA LEU A 15 2.67 -39.38 -15.03
C LEU A 15 3.60 -38.55 -14.10
N PHE A 16 4.41 -37.65 -14.69
CA PHE A 16 5.17 -36.67 -13.96
C PHE A 16 4.18 -35.57 -13.50
N ILE A 17 3.70 -35.67 -12.25
CA ILE A 17 2.96 -34.58 -11.63
C ILE A 17 4.00 -33.52 -11.25
N LEU A 18 4.06 -32.43 -12.03
CA LEU A 18 4.81 -31.22 -11.67
C LEU A 18 4.10 -30.54 -10.48
N THR A 19 4.52 -30.85 -9.27
CA THR A 19 4.15 -30.11 -8.05
C THR A 19 5.21 -29.05 -7.77
N LEU A 20 5.17 -27.92 -8.50
CA LEU A 20 6.07 -26.79 -8.26
C LEU A 20 5.34 -25.46 -8.40
N PRO A 21 4.58 -25.03 -7.41
CA PRO A 21 4.69 -23.64 -6.95
C PRO A 21 4.58 -23.39 -5.43
N PHE A 22 4.23 -24.40 -4.62
CA PHE A 22 4.02 -24.15 -3.19
C PHE A 22 5.30 -24.00 -2.34
N PHE A 23 6.43 -24.49 -2.80
CA PHE A 23 7.70 -24.43 -2.05
C PHE A 23 8.32 -23.02 -1.99
N GLY A 24 8.08 -22.17 -2.99
CA GLY A 24 8.66 -20.82 -3.05
C GLY A 24 8.09 -19.87 -2.01
N CYS A 25 6.79 -19.92 -1.76
CA CYS A 25 6.11 -18.99 -0.85
C CYS A 25 6.50 -19.23 0.63
N GLN A 26 6.58 -20.49 1.05
CA GLN A 26 7.02 -20.86 2.41
C GLN A 26 8.50 -20.52 2.69
N GLN A 27 9.39 -20.67 1.71
CA GLN A 27 10.79 -20.30 1.86
C GLN A 27 10.99 -18.78 1.99
N ASN A 28 10.15 -17.99 1.36
CA ASN A 28 10.22 -16.54 1.37
C ASN A 28 9.75 -15.94 2.70
N GLU A 29 8.67 -16.42 3.27
CA GLU A 29 8.21 -15.99 4.60
C GLU A 29 9.21 -16.38 5.69
N ALA A 30 9.76 -17.59 5.63
CA ALA A 30 10.79 -18.05 6.55
C ALA A 30 12.04 -17.14 6.57
N TRP A 31 12.48 -16.61 5.42
CA TRP A 31 13.60 -15.68 5.39
C TRP A 31 13.28 -14.34 6.08
N ILE A 32 12.10 -13.77 5.84
CA ILE A 32 11.67 -12.51 6.47
C ILE A 32 11.63 -12.63 8.00
N GLU A 33 11.22 -13.78 8.51
CA GLU A 33 11.21 -14.06 9.96
C GLU A 33 12.61 -14.10 10.58
N THR A 34 13.65 -14.42 9.80
CA THR A 34 15.03 -14.41 10.27
C THR A 34 15.65 -13.02 10.31
N LEU A 35 15.07 -12.05 9.63
CA LEU A 35 15.60 -10.68 9.58
C LEU A 35 15.44 -9.96 10.92
N PRO A 36 16.41 -9.12 11.30
CA PRO A 36 16.22 -8.20 12.40
C PRO A 36 15.05 -7.24 12.07
N LYS A 37 14.36 -6.80 13.10
CA LYS A 37 13.19 -5.92 12.91
C LYS A 37 13.60 -4.55 12.39
N PRO A 38 12.89 -3.97 11.38
CA PRO A 38 13.31 -2.74 10.71
C PRO A 38 13.47 -1.55 11.66
N TRP A 39 12.70 -1.49 12.74
CA TRP A 39 12.78 -0.41 13.74
C TRP A 39 13.97 -0.49 14.70
N ASN A 40 14.75 -1.55 14.64
CA ASN A 40 15.98 -1.74 15.45
C ASN A 40 17.26 -1.50 14.65
N LEU A 41 17.16 -1.22 13.34
CA LEU A 41 18.30 -1.11 12.44
C LEU A 41 18.88 0.30 12.38
N ASN A 42 20.19 0.37 12.28
CA ASN A 42 20.85 1.59 11.84
C ASN A 42 20.80 1.71 10.30
N LYS A 43 21.22 2.86 9.76
CA LYS A 43 21.14 3.17 8.33
C LYS A 43 21.92 2.19 7.43
N ASN A 44 23.07 1.71 7.90
CA ASN A 44 23.91 0.79 7.12
C ASN A 44 23.30 -0.61 7.09
N GLU A 45 22.84 -1.11 8.24
CA GLU A 45 22.14 -2.38 8.34
C GLU A 45 20.88 -2.40 7.48
N PHE A 46 20.06 -1.34 7.57
CA PHE A 46 18.89 -1.18 6.72
C PHE A 46 19.27 -1.20 5.23
N SER A 47 20.32 -0.47 4.84
CA SER A 47 20.79 -0.42 3.45
C SER A 47 21.21 -1.80 2.93
N GLY A 48 21.86 -2.62 3.74
CA GLY A 48 22.19 -3.99 3.38
C GLY A 48 20.94 -4.83 3.13
N ILE A 49 19.96 -4.76 4.03
CA ILE A 49 18.73 -5.56 3.93
C ILE A 49 17.89 -5.18 2.72
N ILE A 50 17.73 -3.89 2.40
CA ILE A 50 16.95 -3.50 1.20
C ILE A 50 17.61 -3.95 -0.11
N GLN A 51 18.94 -4.09 -0.16
CA GLN A 51 19.62 -4.70 -1.30
C GLN A 51 19.28 -6.19 -1.40
N GLU A 52 19.28 -6.93 -0.30
CA GLU A 52 18.87 -8.34 -0.28
C GLU A 52 17.40 -8.51 -0.73
N PHE A 53 16.49 -7.60 -0.32
CA PHE A 53 15.12 -7.58 -0.85
C PHE A 53 15.09 -7.40 -2.37
N SER A 54 15.91 -6.49 -2.91
CA SER A 54 15.98 -6.22 -4.34
C SER A 54 16.50 -7.42 -5.14
N GLU A 55 17.49 -8.13 -4.62
CA GLU A 55 18.06 -9.32 -5.25
C GLU A 55 17.12 -10.53 -5.17
N ARG A 56 16.47 -10.71 -4.02
CA ARG A 56 15.60 -11.86 -3.76
C ARG A 56 14.24 -11.72 -4.42
N TYR A 57 13.71 -10.51 -4.52
CA TYR A 57 12.42 -10.18 -5.14
C TYR A 57 12.58 -9.15 -6.24
N PRO A 58 12.98 -9.58 -7.47
CA PRO A 58 13.18 -8.66 -8.60
C PRO A 58 11.87 -8.00 -9.06
N ASP A 59 10.73 -8.68 -8.92
CA ASP A 59 9.43 -8.09 -9.20
C ASP A 59 9.08 -7.01 -8.17
N PHE A 60 8.57 -5.88 -8.64
CA PHE A 60 8.25 -4.72 -7.81
C PHE A 60 7.13 -5.02 -6.79
N ASN A 61 6.06 -5.69 -7.21
CA ASN A 61 4.90 -5.97 -6.37
C ASN A 61 5.21 -7.06 -5.35
N ASP A 62 5.95 -8.10 -5.75
CA ASP A 62 6.42 -9.12 -4.83
C ASP A 62 7.33 -8.52 -3.77
N ARG A 63 8.26 -7.67 -4.16
CA ARG A 63 9.16 -6.96 -3.24
C ARG A 63 8.40 -6.10 -2.26
N LEU A 64 7.39 -5.34 -2.72
CA LEU A 64 6.55 -4.51 -1.86
C LEU A 64 5.76 -5.37 -0.88
N THR A 65 5.20 -6.49 -1.34
CA THR A 65 4.47 -7.44 -0.49
C THR A 65 5.34 -7.96 0.63
N GLN A 66 6.52 -8.46 0.31
CA GLN A 66 7.42 -9.04 1.30
C GLN A 66 8.00 -7.98 2.25
N PHE A 67 8.31 -6.79 1.73
CA PHE A 67 8.75 -5.67 2.56
C PHE A 67 7.66 -5.20 3.53
N SER A 68 6.39 -5.20 3.11
CA SER A 68 5.26 -4.87 3.98
C SER A 68 5.07 -5.92 5.09
N LYS A 69 5.22 -7.21 4.77
CA LYS A 69 5.21 -8.31 5.75
C LYS A 69 6.33 -8.15 6.80
N TRP A 70 7.52 -7.73 6.38
CA TRP A 70 8.65 -7.48 7.29
C TRP A 70 8.39 -6.37 8.31
N GLN A 71 7.53 -5.42 7.99
CA GLN A 71 7.19 -4.30 8.88
C GLN A 71 6.11 -4.64 9.92
N VAL A 72 5.50 -5.83 9.89
CA VAL A 72 4.50 -6.24 10.87
C VAL A 72 5.10 -6.23 12.28
N GLY A 73 4.43 -5.55 13.20
CA GLY A 73 4.89 -5.28 14.56
C GLY A 73 5.58 -3.93 14.76
N LYS A 74 5.84 -3.15 13.68
CA LYS A 74 6.45 -1.82 13.79
C LYS A 74 5.56 -0.89 14.62
N PRO A 75 6.12 -0.18 15.62
CA PRO A 75 5.36 0.66 16.53
C PRO A 75 4.59 1.77 15.80
N TYR A 76 3.38 2.07 16.27
CA TYR A 76 2.55 3.15 15.74
C TYR A 76 2.92 4.50 16.38
N LYS A 77 3.01 5.53 15.56
CA LYS A 77 3.05 6.92 15.99
C LYS A 77 2.55 7.80 14.85
N ILE A 78 1.62 8.70 15.16
CA ILE A 78 1.09 9.66 14.19
C ILE A 78 2.08 10.83 13.96
N PHE A 79 2.02 11.44 12.79
CA PHE A 79 2.82 12.62 12.40
C PHE A 79 4.33 12.40 12.50
N CYS A 80 4.86 11.52 11.70
CA CYS A 80 6.25 11.10 11.80
C CYS A 80 7.09 11.35 10.54
N LEU A 81 6.65 12.24 9.64
CA LEU A 81 7.42 12.64 8.47
C LEU A 81 8.17 13.97 8.63
N GLY A 82 7.96 14.70 9.75
CA GLY A 82 8.79 15.84 10.18
C GLY A 82 8.22 17.22 9.88
N GLU A 83 7.16 17.33 9.08
CA GLU A 83 6.68 18.59 8.52
C GLU A 83 5.51 19.23 9.27
N GLU A 84 5.11 18.66 10.38
CA GLU A 84 3.98 19.18 11.20
C GLU A 84 4.38 20.34 12.10
N ILE A 85 5.68 20.67 12.14
CA ILE A 85 6.25 21.71 13.03
C ILE A 85 7.00 22.72 12.17
N LEU A 86 6.72 24.00 12.38
CA LEU A 86 7.46 25.09 11.77
C LEU A 86 8.83 25.30 12.46
N PRO A 87 9.90 25.64 11.70
CA PRO A 87 9.93 25.72 10.25
C PRO A 87 9.76 24.35 9.58
N ASP A 88 9.22 24.37 8.35
CA ASP A 88 9.05 23.14 7.56
C ASP A 88 10.41 22.49 7.30
N LEU A 89 10.55 21.27 7.78
CA LEU A 89 11.79 20.50 7.67
C LEU A 89 11.66 19.52 6.51
N ASP A 90 12.78 19.14 5.92
CA ASP A 90 12.82 18.00 5.01
C ASP A 90 12.22 16.77 5.66
N PRO A 91 11.48 15.92 4.89
CA PRO A 91 10.84 14.75 5.46
C PRO A 91 11.85 13.86 6.18
N ILE A 92 11.45 13.36 7.33
CA ILE A 92 12.23 12.40 8.10
C ILE A 92 11.96 11.02 7.52
N PHE A 93 12.91 10.48 6.72
CA PHE A 93 12.86 9.05 6.40
C PHE A 93 13.22 8.25 7.66
N ARG A 94 12.29 7.42 8.13
CA ARG A 94 12.43 6.65 9.37
C ARG A 94 11.75 5.29 9.28
N MET A 95 12.31 4.32 10.02
CA MET A 95 11.79 2.95 10.09
C MET A 95 11.42 2.51 11.51
N ASP A 96 11.58 3.38 12.52
CA ASP A 96 11.33 3.05 13.92
C ASP A 96 9.84 3.11 14.32
N VAL A 97 9.06 3.98 13.70
CA VAL A 97 7.61 4.12 13.93
C VAL A 97 6.87 4.37 12.62
N SER A 98 5.55 4.23 12.64
CA SER A 98 4.71 4.41 11.45
C SER A 98 3.28 4.80 11.82
N ASP A 99 2.66 5.67 11.03
CA ASP A 99 1.21 5.72 10.86
C ASP A 99 0.83 5.10 9.51
N CYS A 100 -0.45 5.19 9.12
CA CYS A 100 -0.94 4.57 7.88
C CYS A 100 -0.27 5.14 6.64
N THR A 101 -0.10 6.45 6.55
CA THR A 101 0.53 7.13 5.41
C THR A 101 2.04 6.88 5.38
N VAL A 102 2.71 6.97 6.55
CA VAL A 102 4.14 6.67 6.68
C VAL A 102 4.42 5.22 6.25
N HIS A 103 3.56 4.26 6.61
CA HIS A 103 3.71 2.86 6.22
C HIS A 103 3.74 2.70 4.68
N ILE A 104 2.78 3.30 3.98
CA ILE A 104 2.70 3.25 2.51
C ILE A 104 3.93 3.93 1.86
N LEU A 105 4.20 5.18 2.24
CA LEU A 105 5.20 6.00 1.57
C LEU A 105 6.63 5.50 1.82
N THR A 106 6.96 5.09 3.05
CA THR A 106 8.28 4.57 3.37
C THR A 106 8.52 3.19 2.76
N SER A 107 7.48 2.36 2.64
CA SER A 107 7.57 1.08 1.92
C SER A 107 7.90 1.30 0.46
N LEU A 108 7.13 2.14 -0.24
CA LEU A 108 7.36 2.47 -1.65
C LEU A 108 8.75 3.07 -1.88
N ALA A 109 9.19 3.99 -1.03
CA ALA A 109 10.51 4.59 -1.14
C ALA A 109 11.63 3.56 -0.96
N SER A 110 11.50 2.67 0.04
CA SER A 110 12.52 1.69 0.40
C SER A 110 12.76 0.65 -0.68
N ILE A 111 11.69 0.05 -1.22
CA ILE A 111 11.80 -1.06 -2.18
C ILE A 111 12.42 -0.65 -3.53
N GLN A 112 12.51 0.63 -3.81
CA GLN A 112 13.09 1.22 -5.01
C GLN A 112 14.49 1.78 -4.77
N SER A 113 15.08 1.48 -3.62
CA SER A 113 16.32 2.11 -3.17
C SER A 113 17.40 1.08 -2.90
N ARG A 114 18.66 1.50 -3.05
CA ARG A 114 19.84 0.69 -2.75
C ARG A 114 20.43 1.01 -1.37
N ASN A 115 20.03 2.12 -0.76
CA ASN A 115 20.51 2.56 0.55
C ASN A 115 19.56 3.57 1.18
N TRP A 116 19.82 3.92 2.43
CA TRP A 116 19.03 4.85 3.23
C TRP A 116 18.84 6.23 2.57
N ASP A 117 19.92 6.80 2.02
CA ASP A 117 19.86 8.16 1.47
C ASP A 117 19.05 8.19 0.16
N GLN A 118 19.13 7.14 -0.65
CA GLN A 118 18.27 6.99 -1.82
C GLN A 118 16.83 6.77 -1.41
N ALA A 119 16.56 6.02 -0.33
CA ALA A 119 15.19 5.84 0.18
C ALA A 119 14.60 7.18 0.66
N LYS A 120 15.39 8.02 1.34
CA LYS A 120 14.97 9.39 1.69
C LYS A 120 14.68 10.23 0.44
N SER A 121 15.54 10.19 -0.57
CA SER A 121 15.33 10.92 -1.84
C SER A 121 14.08 10.43 -2.58
N ASN A 122 13.83 9.13 -2.61
CA ASN A 122 12.64 8.56 -3.21
C ASN A 122 11.37 8.91 -2.43
N LEU A 123 11.43 8.97 -1.08
CA LEU A 123 10.32 9.45 -0.26
C LEU A 123 9.94 10.89 -0.66
N ILE A 124 10.91 11.76 -0.87
CA ILE A 124 10.65 13.14 -1.32
C ILE A 124 9.91 13.14 -2.66
N LYS A 125 10.37 12.37 -3.64
CA LYS A 125 9.72 12.26 -4.95
C LYS A 125 8.28 11.72 -4.87
N ILE A 126 8.00 10.82 -3.95
CA ILE A 126 6.66 10.22 -3.79
C ILE A 126 5.73 11.14 -3.00
N HIS A 127 6.24 11.84 -2.00
CA HIS A 127 5.41 12.57 -1.03
C HIS A 127 5.17 14.03 -1.36
N TYR A 128 5.99 14.62 -2.23
CA TYR A 128 5.87 16.04 -2.61
C TYR A 128 5.45 16.19 -4.06
N LYS A 129 4.62 17.21 -4.33
CA LYS A 129 4.26 17.63 -5.67
C LYS A 129 5.49 18.22 -6.36
N ALA A 130 5.72 17.82 -7.60
CA ALA A 130 6.80 18.40 -8.39
C ALA A 130 6.58 19.90 -8.65
N ASP A 131 7.67 20.64 -8.74
CA ASP A 131 7.70 22.00 -9.20
C ASP A 131 7.48 22.07 -10.74
N ILE A 132 7.32 23.29 -11.28
CA ILE A 132 7.11 23.52 -12.71
C ILE A 132 8.30 22.98 -13.54
N ASP A 133 9.50 22.98 -12.97
CA ASP A 133 10.71 22.42 -13.57
C ASP A 133 10.87 20.89 -13.39
N GLY A 134 9.89 20.25 -12.80
CA GLY A 134 9.89 18.82 -12.52
C GLY A 134 10.68 18.40 -11.28
N MET A 135 11.27 19.32 -10.54
CA MET A 135 11.97 19.03 -9.29
C MET A 135 10.99 18.86 -8.12
N ASN A 136 11.33 18.01 -7.18
CA ASN A 136 10.58 17.84 -5.95
C ASN A 136 11.31 18.53 -4.79
N THR A 137 11.11 19.84 -4.65
CA THR A 137 11.64 20.60 -3.50
C THR A 137 10.68 20.42 -2.32
N PRO A 138 11.11 19.78 -1.23
CA PRO A 138 10.24 19.57 -0.08
C PRO A 138 9.79 20.90 0.52
N SER A 139 8.49 21.04 0.75
CA SER A 139 7.91 22.12 1.56
C SER A 139 6.54 21.70 2.04
N TYR A 140 6.12 22.18 3.22
CA TYR A 140 4.83 21.85 3.81
C TYR A 140 3.68 21.98 2.80
N LYS A 141 3.59 23.09 2.09
CA LYS A 141 2.50 23.37 1.13
C LYS A 141 2.47 22.47 -0.10
N LYS A 142 3.58 21.80 -0.44
CA LYS A 142 3.70 20.92 -1.61
C LYS A 142 3.46 19.45 -1.29
N ARG A 143 3.26 19.08 -0.04
CA ARG A 143 2.95 17.69 0.32
C ARG A 143 1.64 17.22 -0.27
N TRP A 144 1.54 15.91 -0.49
CA TRP A 144 0.27 15.23 -0.70
C TRP A 144 -0.45 15.05 0.65
N HIS A 145 -0.92 16.17 1.27
CA HIS A 145 -1.57 16.15 2.59
C HIS A 145 -2.81 15.26 2.66
N PHE A 146 -3.53 15.15 1.55
CA PHE A 146 -4.77 14.37 1.48
C PHE A 146 -4.52 13.12 0.66
N THR A 147 -4.76 11.95 1.24
CA THR A 147 -4.68 10.66 0.53
C THR A 147 -5.53 10.67 -0.74
N SER A 148 -6.74 11.26 -0.69
CA SER A 148 -7.59 11.41 -1.89
C SER A 148 -6.94 12.23 -3.02
N ASP A 149 -6.26 13.36 -2.70
CA ASP A 149 -5.54 14.16 -3.71
C ASP A 149 -4.36 13.36 -4.29
N ARG A 150 -3.63 12.61 -3.44
CA ARG A 150 -2.56 11.73 -3.88
C ARG A 150 -3.08 10.65 -4.83
N LEU A 151 -4.15 9.92 -4.49
CA LEU A 151 -4.69 8.85 -5.32
C LEU A 151 -5.23 9.33 -6.67
N LEU A 152 -5.69 10.56 -6.75
CA LEU A 152 -6.19 11.15 -7.99
C LEU A 152 -5.10 11.71 -8.90
N ASN A 153 -3.91 12.06 -8.37
CA ASN A 153 -2.94 12.86 -9.10
C ASN A 153 -1.49 12.35 -9.02
N ASN A 154 -1.15 11.44 -8.10
CA ASN A 154 0.22 10.95 -7.95
C ASN A 154 0.42 9.66 -8.77
N PRO A 155 1.37 9.61 -9.71
CA PRO A 155 1.59 8.45 -10.56
C PRO A 155 2.03 7.19 -9.80
N SER A 156 2.70 7.33 -8.64
CA SER A 156 3.14 6.18 -7.83
C SER A 156 2.01 5.46 -7.10
N THR A 157 0.81 6.09 -6.98
CA THR A 157 -0.36 5.52 -6.28
C THR A 157 -1.63 5.74 -7.08
N LYS A 158 -1.77 5.02 -8.19
CA LYS A 158 -2.85 5.23 -9.16
C LYS A 158 -4.16 4.61 -8.71
N ASN A 159 -5.22 5.43 -8.60
CA ASN A 159 -6.57 4.95 -8.33
C ASN A 159 -7.06 3.98 -9.41
N ILE A 160 -7.60 2.82 -8.99
CA ILE A 160 -8.19 1.79 -9.85
C ILE A 160 -9.66 1.49 -9.50
N THR A 161 -10.25 2.22 -8.58
CA THR A 161 -11.60 1.97 -8.04
C THR A 161 -12.65 1.80 -9.13
N ASP A 162 -12.66 2.71 -10.11
CA ASP A 162 -13.64 2.72 -11.21
C ASP A 162 -13.47 1.53 -12.18
N SER A 163 -12.34 0.81 -12.14
CA SER A 163 -12.09 -0.37 -12.98
C SER A 163 -12.51 -1.70 -12.35
N LEU A 164 -12.86 -1.71 -11.06
CA LEU A 164 -13.14 -2.94 -10.32
C LEU A 164 -14.60 -3.36 -10.33
N ILE A 165 -15.50 -2.42 -10.49
CA ILE A 165 -16.96 -2.63 -10.52
C ILE A 165 -17.61 -1.75 -11.60
N ASP A 166 -18.84 -2.06 -11.98
CA ASP A 166 -19.61 -1.27 -12.92
C ASP A 166 -19.84 0.15 -12.39
N GLU A 167 -19.76 1.16 -13.25
CA GLU A 167 -19.85 2.58 -12.89
C GLU A 167 -21.14 2.92 -12.11
N GLN A 168 -22.26 2.29 -12.45
CA GLN A 168 -23.54 2.49 -11.75
C GLN A 168 -23.53 2.05 -10.27
N ASN A 169 -22.52 1.27 -9.88
CA ASN A 169 -22.33 0.77 -8.52
C ASN A 169 -21.30 1.60 -7.73
N ILE A 170 -20.65 2.58 -8.37
CA ILE A 170 -19.74 3.53 -7.73
C ILE A 170 -20.56 4.63 -7.07
N GLU A 171 -20.39 4.82 -5.77
CA GLU A 171 -20.86 6.05 -5.12
C GLU A 171 -19.86 7.18 -5.39
N ARG A 172 -20.37 8.39 -5.69
CA ARG A 172 -19.54 9.58 -5.92
C ARG A 172 -19.90 10.69 -4.96
N VAL A 173 -18.87 11.43 -4.52
CA VAL A 173 -19.03 12.62 -3.70
C VAL A 173 -18.25 13.78 -4.33
N GLU A 174 -18.88 14.94 -4.42
CA GLU A 174 -18.22 16.20 -4.76
C GLU A 174 -17.76 16.88 -3.48
N LEU A 175 -16.46 17.14 -3.39
CA LEU A 175 -15.84 17.80 -2.24
C LEU A 175 -14.99 18.98 -2.69
N ILE A 176 -14.79 19.93 -1.78
CA ILE A 176 -13.71 20.89 -1.88
C ILE A 176 -12.66 20.47 -0.85
N LEU A 177 -11.59 19.83 -1.32
CA LEU A 177 -10.47 19.44 -0.45
C LEU A 177 -9.90 20.65 0.25
N ASN A 178 -9.49 20.46 1.50
CA ASN A 178 -8.96 21.49 2.39
C ASN A 178 -9.98 22.59 2.77
N GLN A 179 -11.27 22.43 2.51
CA GLN A 179 -12.29 23.42 2.90
C GLN A 179 -13.34 22.78 3.79
N LYS A 180 -13.50 23.29 5.00
CA LYS A 180 -14.57 22.91 5.91
C LYS A 180 -15.93 23.46 5.44
N GLU A 181 -17.00 22.88 5.96
CA GLU A 181 -18.38 23.30 5.64
C GLU A 181 -18.65 24.78 5.95
N ASN A 182 -17.99 25.37 6.94
CA ASN A 182 -18.07 26.77 7.28
C ASN A 182 -17.24 27.70 6.38
N GLY A 183 -16.53 27.14 5.37
CA GLY A 183 -15.69 27.88 4.43
C GLY A 183 -14.22 28.04 4.84
N ASP A 184 -13.86 27.73 6.10
CA ASP A 184 -12.48 27.81 6.56
C ASP A 184 -11.60 26.69 5.96
N GLU A 185 -10.32 26.94 5.80
CA GLU A 185 -9.36 25.87 5.47
C GLU A 185 -9.22 24.86 6.60
N PHE A 186 -9.01 23.59 6.23
CA PHE A 186 -8.69 22.53 7.20
C PHE A 186 -7.22 22.60 7.64
N LEU A 187 -6.31 22.82 6.69
CA LEU A 187 -4.88 23.06 6.87
C LEU A 187 -4.53 24.40 6.21
N ASP A 188 -3.57 25.13 6.74
CA ASP A 188 -3.05 26.38 6.16
C ASP A 188 -2.13 26.07 4.96
N LEU A 189 -2.74 25.86 3.80
CA LEU A 189 -2.04 25.45 2.57
C LEU A 189 -2.12 26.49 1.45
N ASP A 190 -2.86 27.57 1.62
CA ASP A 190 -3.17 28.60 0.60
C ASP A 190 -3.87 28.03 -0.64
N TRP A 191 -4.52 26.86 -0.52
CA TRP A 191 -5.28 26.29 -1.62
C TRP A 191 -6.47 25.43 -1.15
N THR A 192 -7.52 25.46 -1.94
CA THR A 192 -8.62 24.51 -1.91
C THR A 192 -8.82 23.92 -3.31
N LYS A 193 -9.34 22.69 -3.42
CA LYS A 193 -9.49 22.02 -4.72
C LYS A 193 -10.80 21.26 -4.80
N LYS A 194 -11.64 21.61 -5.77
CA LYS A 194 -12.84 20.82 -6.07
C LYS A 194 -12.43 19.47 -6.68
N VAL A 195 -12.95 18.38 -6.14
CA VAL A 195 -12.71 17.01 -6.60
C VAL A 195 -14.00 16.20 -6.60
N SER A 196 -14.07 15.23 -7.51
CA SER A 196 -15.06 14.17 -7.52
C SER A 196 -14.40 12.88 -7.10
N ILE A 197 -14.88 12.26 -6.03
CA ILE A 197 -14.30 11.03 -5.46
C ILE A 197 -15.29 9.89 -5.64
N GLY A 198 -14.92 8.92 -6.48
CA GLY A 198 -15.65 7.66 -6.62
C GLY A 198 -15.14 6.63 -5.60
N TYR A 199 -16.03 5.87 -4.98
CA TYR A 199 -15.69 4.81 -4.05
C TYR A 199 -16.69 3.66 -4.09
N ILE A 200 -16.23 2.49 -3.66
CA ILE A 200 -17.04 1.27 -3.57
C ILE A 200 -17.78 1.27 -2.24
N PRO A 201 -19.13 1.23 -2.24
CA PRO A 201 -19.92 1.23 -1.01
C PRO A 201 -19.87 -0.13 -0.29
N ASN A 202 -20.25 -0.13 1.00
CA ASN A 202 -20.15 -1.25 1.93
C ASN A 202 -20.77 -2.56 1.44
N ASN A 203 -21.95 -2.48 0.79
CA ASN A 203 -22.68 -3.65 0.32
C ASN A 203 -22.00 -4.44 -0.79
N LEU A 204 -20.98 -3.85 -1.44
CA LEU A 204 -20.19 -4.49 -2.49
C LEU A 204 -18.83 -4.99 -2.00
N ILE A 205 -18.44 -4.69 -0.76
CA ILE A 205 -17.17 -5.13 -0.18
C ILE A 205 -17.33 -6.55 0.36
N LYS A 206 -16.88 -7.52 -0.42
CA LYS A 206 -16.98 -8.96 -0.15
C LYS A 206 -15.94 -9.74 -0.96
N ASN A 207 -15.86 -11.04 -0.74
CA ASN A 207 -14.86 -11.91 -1.37
C ASN A 207 -14.82 -11.80 -2.91
N GLU A 208 -15.97 -11.62 -3.57
CA GLU A 208 -16.03 -11.47 -5.03
C GLU A 208 -15.35 -10.19 -5.52
N LEU A 209 -15.36 -9.11 -4.73
CA LEU A 209 -14.60 -7.92 -5.03
C LEU A 209 -13.10 -8.17 -4.81
N LEU A 210 -12.75 -8.75 -3.66
CA LEU A 210 -11.35 -9.01 -3.31
C LEU A 210 -10.67 -9.91 -4.32
N SER A 211 -11.37 -10.91 -4.88
CA SER A 211 -10.82 -11.83 -5.89
C SER A 211 -10.43 -11.15 -7.22
N LYS A 212 -10.89 -9.92 -7.47
CA LYS A 212 -10.53 -9.13 -8.66
C LYS A 212 -9.31 -8.25 -8.44
N LEU A 213 -8.84 -8.11 -7.20
CA LEU A 213 -7.72 -7.24 -6.89
C LEU A 213 -6.39 -7.84 -7.38
N PRO A 214 -5.38 -7.04 -7.70
CA PRO A 214 -4.00 -7.49 -7.82
C PRO A 214 -3.50 -8.13 -6.51
N ASN A 215 -2.43 -8.94 -6.60
CA ASN A 215 -1.84 -9.62 -5.42
C ASN A 215 -1.46 -8.66 -4.29
N ILE A 216 -1.06 -7.43 -4.64
CA ILE A 216 -0.91 -6.31 -3.71
C ILE A 216 -1.60 -5.09 -4.27
N VAL A 217 -2.38 -4.42 -3.44
CA VAL A 217 -3.10 -3.19 -3.78
C VAL A 217 -3.23 -2.32 -2.53
N GLY A 218 -3.16 -1.01 -2.70
CA GLY A 218 -3.49 -0.09 -1.64
C GLY A 218 -5.00 0.04 -1.45
N VAL A 219 -5.43 0.22 -0.23
CA VAL A 219 -6.82 0.52 0.13
C VAL A 219 -6.88 1.81 0.94
N ALA A 220 -7.80 2.70 0.60
CA ALA A 220 -8.11 3.93 1.32
C ALA A 220 -9.58 3.90 1.76
N PHE A 221 -9.81 4.12 3.05
CA PHE A 221 -11.10 3.95 3.69
C PHE A 221 -11.86 5.27 3.77
N ILE A 222 -13.04 5.30 3.17
CA ILE A 222 -13.94 6.47 3.16
C ILE A 222 -14.63 6.63 4.50
N LYS A 223 -14.72 7.89 4.98
CA LYS A 223 -15.50 8.27 6.15
C LYS A 223 -16.37 9.47 5.82
N LYS A 224 -17.69 9.26 5.62
CA LYS A 224 -18.65 10.31 5.23
C LYS A 224 -18.70 11.48 6.22
N SER A 225 -18.48 11.20 7.52
CA SER A 225 -18.42 12.26 8.53
C SER A 225 -17.25 13.24 8.34
N TYR A 226 -16.23 12.89 7.55
CA TYR A 226 -15.09 13.75 7.24
C TYR A 226 -15.36 14.70 6.06
N PHE A 227 -16.40 14.46 5.25
CA PHE A 227 -16.72 15.30 4.11
C PHE A 227 -16.92 16.77 4.47
N LYS A 228 -17.57 17.02 5.62
CA LYS A 228 -17.76 18.38 6.15
C LYS A 228 -16.47 19.10 6.55
N MET A 229 -15.34 18.37 6.63
CA MET A 229 -14.01 18.93 6.90
C MET A 229 -13.18 19.09 5.62
N GLY A 230 -13.75 18.80 4.44
CA GLY A 230 -13.00 18.78 3.18
C GLY A 230 -12.05 17.58 3.07
N LEU A 231 -12.37 16.47 3.73
CA LEU A 231 -11.61 15.22 3.75
C LEU A 231 -12.52 14.07 3.32
N ALA A 232 -11.93 13.03 2.72
CA ALA A 232 -12.68 11.81 2.38
C ALA A 232 -12.13 10.55 3.05
N ILE A 233 -10.81 10.47 3.21
CA ILE A 233 -10.11 9.29 3.65
C ILE A 233 -9.76 9.40 5.14
N ALA A 234 -10.13 8.38 5.90
CA ALA A 234 -9.83 8.29 7.34
C ALA A 234 -8.61 7.42 7.63
N HIS A 235 -8.31 6.46 6.75
CA HIS A 235 -7.24 5.49 6.96
C HIS A 235 -6.82 4.86 5.64
N GLU A 236 -5.64 4.23 5.60
CA GLU A 236 -5.16 3.47 4.45
C GLU A 236 -4.29 2.28 4.87
N GLY A 237 -4.15 1.32 3.96
CA GLY A 237 -3.34 0.12 4.16
C GLY A 237 -3.01 -0.58 2.84
N MET A 238 -2.40 -1.74 2.92
CA MET A 238 -2.11 -2.61 1.77
C MET A 238 -2.88 -3.92 1.90
N VAL A 239 -3.70 -4.24 0.91
CA VAL A 239 -4.33 -5.56 0.79
C VAL A 239 -3.38 -6.46 0.03
N ILE A 240 -3.08 -7.62 0.58
CA ILE A 240 -2.20 -8.63 0.01
C ILE A 240 -2.93 -9.95 -0.14
N ASP A 241 -2.49 -10.74 -1.10
CA ASP A 241 -3.01 -12.10 -1.34
C ASP A 241 -4.55 -12.13 -1.49
N ASN A 242 -5.16 -11.02 -1.91
CA ASN A 242 -6.60 -10.80 -2.11
C ASN A 242 -7.47 -11.06 -0.84
N GLN A 243 -6.88 -11.07 0.32
CA GLN A 243 -7.57 -11.49 1.55
C GLN A 243 -7.14 -10.74 2.81
N GLU A 244 -5.88 -10.40 2.94
CA GLU A 244 -5.32 -9.83 4.16
C GLU A 244 -5.00 -8.35 3.98
N ILE A 245 -5.08 -7.61 5.06
CA ILE A 245 -4.62 -6.22 5.12
C ILE A 245 -3.39 -6.12 6.03
N ILE A 246 -2.39 -5.36 5.56
CA ILE A 246 -1.29 -4.86 6.39
C ILE A 246 -1.47 -3.35 6.52
N HIS A 247 -1.59 -2.86 7.76
CA HIS A 247 -1.72 -1.44 8.03
C HIS A 247 -1.13 -1.05 9.39
N ALA A 248 -0.68 0.20 9.52
CA ALA A 248 -0.29 0.74 10.81
C ALA A 248 -1.56 1.12 11.59
N SER A 249 -1.82 0.42 12.68
CA SER A 249 -3.04 0.54 13.47
C SER A 249 -2.82 1.33 14.75
N GLN A 250 -3.60 2.38 14.94
CA GLN A 250 -3.63 3.10 16.21
C GLN A 250 -4.23 2.24 17.32
N GLU A 251 -5.24 1.44 17.01
CA GLU A 251 -5.93 0.55 17.96
C GLU A 251 -4.99 -0.51 18.56
N TYR A 252 -4.13 -1.11 17.70
CA TYR A 252 -3.15 -2.11 18.12
C TYR A 252 -1.78 -1.51 18.44
N GLU A 253 -1.61 -0.20 18.36
CA GLU A 253 -0.37 0.54 18.61
C GLU A 253 0.84 0.05 17.78
N LYS A 254 0.57 -0.62 16.65
CA LYS A 254 1.59 -1.19 15.74
C LYS A 254 1.05 -1.49 14.37
N THR A 255 1.94 -1.76 13.42
CA THR A 255 1.58 -2.36 12.13
C THR A 255 1.10 -3.80 12.36
N VAL A 256 -0.08 -4.13 11.82
CA VAL A 256 -0.72 -5.45 11.94
C VAL A 256 -0.99 -6.05 10.56
N ARG A 257 -1.08 -7.39 10.52
CA ARG A 257 -1.56 -8.19 9.40
C ARG A 257 -2.78 -8.97 9.88
N MET A 258 -3.89 -8.85 9.19
CA MET A 258 -5.14 -9.52 9.57
C MET A 258 -6.05 -9.69 8.36
N ASN A 259 -7.11 -10.49 8.49
CA ASN A 259 -8.10 -10.63 7.42
C ASN A 259 -8.76 -9.28 7.13
N PHE A 260 -8.90 -8.94 5.83
CA PHE A 260 -9.44 -7.64 5.41
C PHE A 260 -10.92 -7.48 5.77
N LEU A 261 -11.74 -8.51 5.55
CA LEU A 261 -13.17 -8.42 5.85
C LEU A 261 -13.44 -8.39 7.36
N ASP A 262 -12.68 -9.13 8.16
CA ASP A 262 -12.78 -9.10 9.63
C ASP A 262 -12.34 -7.72 10.18
N TYR A 263 -11.36 -7.08 9.55
CA TYR A 263 -11.00 -5.70 9.89
C TYR A 263 -12.09 -4.71 9.51
N TYR A 264 -12.71 -4.90 8.33
CA TYR A 264 -13.67 -3.96 7.79
C TYR A 264 -15.05 -4.04 8.46
N PHE A 265 -15.55 -5.25 8.70
CA PHE A 265 -16.86 -5.51 9.30
C PHE A 265 -16.72 -5.96 10.75
N LEU A 266 -17.19 -5.11 11.65
CA LEU A 266 -17.31 -5.40 13.07
C LEU A 266 -18.70 -6.00 13.38
N GLU A 267 -18.91 -6.48 14.60
CA GLU A 267 -20.23 -6.96 15.04
C GLU A 267 -21.31 -5.87 14.93
N GLU A 268 -20.94 -4.61 15.18
CA GLU A 268 -21.84 -3.45 15.09
C GLU A 268 -22.08 -2.96 13.65
N GLY A 269 -21.36 -3.47 12.67
CA GLY A 269 -21.43 -3.07 11.27
C GLY A 269 -20.08 -2.62 10.68
N PRO A 270 -20.10 -2.02 9.49
CA PRO A 270 -18.87 -1.61 8.82
C PRO A 270 -18.16 -0.47 9.56
N ARG A 271 -16.85 -0.59 9.69
CA ARG A 271 -15.96 0.40 10.32
C ARG A 271 -15.92 1.72 9.56
N PHE A 272 -16.14 1.65 8.25
CA PHE A 272 -16.03 2.76 7.30
C PHE A 272 -17.28 2.82 6.39
N ASP A 273 -17.35 3.84 5.53
CA ASP A 273 -18.50 4.07 4.64
C ASP A 273 -18.27 3.55 3.22
N GLY A 274 -17.07 3.10 2.91
CA GLY A 274 -16.66 2.57 1.61
C GLY A 274 -15.15 2.55 1.46
N VAL A 275 -14.67 2.15 0.27
CA VAL A 275 -13.24 2.05 -0.03
C VAL A 275 -12.91 2.59 -1.41
N MET A 276 -11.69 3.11 -1.55
CA MET A 276 -10.98 3.27 -2.81
C MET A 276 -9.83 2.27 -2.86
N PHE A 277 -9.56 1.71 -4.03
CA PHE A 277 -8.37 0.89 -4.27
C PHE A 277 -7.40 1.59 -5.21
N PHE A 278 -6.11 1.37 -5.00
CA PHE A 278 -5.06 1.97 -5.82
C PHE A 278 -3.88 1.02 -6.01
N THR A 279 -3.28 1.06 -7.19
CA THR A 279 -2.07 0.29 -7.50
C THR A 279 -0.82 1.09 -7.20
N PHE A 280 0.27 0.37 -6.97
CA PHE A 280 1.59 0.94 -6.73
C PHE A 280 2.43 0.87 -8.00
N HIS A 281 3.15 1.94 -8.29
CA HIS A 281 4.01 2.05 -9.46
C HIS A 281 5.40 2.54 -9.07
N PRO A 282 6.45 2.04 -9.74
CA PRO A 282 7.78 2.56 -9.54
C PRO A 282 7.86 4.05 -9.94
N LEU A 283 8.82 4.76 -9.34
CA LEU A 283 9.18 6.10 -9.79
C LEU A 283 9.71 6.01 -11.23
N GLU A 284 9.29 6.93 -12.06
CA GLU A 284 9.86 7.11 -13.40
C GLU A 284 11.32 7.58 -13.26
N GLU A 285 12.21 7.02 -14.10
CA GLU A 285 13.64 7.37 -14.13
C GLU A 285 13.89 8.77 -14.70
#